data_34cf8a33cc48343031bc1a34babcb396
#
_entry.id   34cf8a33cc48343031bc1a34babcb396
#
_cell.length_a   1.000
_cell.length_b   1.000
_cell.length_c   1.000
_cell.angle_alpha   90.00
_cell.angle_beta   90.00
_cell.angle_gamma   90.00
#
_symmetry.space_group_name_H-M   'P 1'
#
loop_
_entity.id
_entity.type
_entity.pdbx_description
1 polymer ?
#
loop_
_entity_poly.entity_id
_entity_poly.type
_entity_poly.pdbx_seq_one_letter_code
_entity_poly.pdbx_strand_id
1 'polypeptide(L)'
;VTIASLDDLSEAQLASLPPDLLRYHLWQQQWLATARPNQIPPDGDWTECGYMAGRGFGKTRVGAEWLAAQAIEDDQALDRAVIAPTYGDVKFTCFQGPAGLMNVIPRDLVINYNSTDLIIQVRTLSGKTATIRGFTAEKPERLRGPQHADIWCDELAAWQYPQETWDMALMGLRLGARPRILWTTTPKPIELVRRLTEPKPSRVLVRGSTYDNRANLPDSFFDQLQQFEGTVIGRQELEGELIDPEESGVIKRSWLRLWPAKKPLPAFDWIVMSLDTAFTEATTDRKTHDPDYSACTVWGGFRHKVKMPDGSIDERSHVLLLDCWQEQLGLPELVKRVKRELNVAYGDDQDTALIKPLIGASKPNTSGRKPDIVVIEDKGSGISLRQVLDREGVASYAYNPGRADKLTRLHIVSPVFARRQVWLPESDKFPGRARTWSDPLVHQLCSFTGSGSLKHDDFVDSTTQAIRLMMDKNMLSAVKAQPALREPTPPRTVVNPYAA
;
A
#
# COMPACT_ATOMS: atom_id res chain seq x y z
N VAL A 1 -14.86 -41.91 14.64
CA VAL A 1 -13.75 -42.89 14.76
C VAL A 1 -12.59 -42.29 13.99
N THR A 2 -11.61 -41.76 14.71
CA THR A 2 -10.38 -41.26 14.09
C THR A 2 -9.52 -42.46 13.76
N ILE A 3 -9.44 -42.86 12.49
CA ILE A 3 -8.54 -43.92 12.04
C ILE A 3 -7.18 -43.26 11.80
N ALA A 4 -6.17 -43.66 12.52
CA ALA A 4 -4.85 -43.04 12.46
C ALA A 4 -4.14 -43.30 11.11
N SER A 5 -4.32 -44.49 10.55
CA SER A 5 -3.87 -44.84 9.18
C SER A 5 -4.71 -46.01 8.62
N LEU A 6 -4.97 -46.03 7.31
CA LEU A 6 -5.58 -47.17 6.65
C LEU A 6 -4.63 -48.40 6.64
N ASP A 7 -3.33 -48.16 6.68
CA ASP A 7 -2.30 -49.21 6.67
C ASP A 7 -2.31 -50.06 7.94
N ASP A 8 -2.90 -49.52 9.06
CA ASP A 8 -3.03 -50.22 10.32
C ASP A 8 -4.25 -51.14 10.40
N LEU A 9 -5.10 -51.15 9.35
CA LEU A 9 -6.35 -51.93 9.30
C LEU A 9 -6.18 -53.21 8.52
N SER A 10 -6.79 -54.32 9.02
CA SER A 10 -6.91 -55.56 8.28
C SER A 10 -7.89 -55.43 7.08
N GLU A 11 -7.79 -56.29 6.09
CA GLU A 11 -8.70 -56.31 4.94
C GLU A 11 -10.19 -56.41 5.36
N ALA A 12 -10.50 -57.19 6.40
CA ALA A 12 -11.85 -57.28 6.94
C ALA A 12 -12.34 -55.98 7.56
N GLN A 13 -11.47 -55.24 8.24
CA GLN A 13 -11.78 -53.91 8.79
C GLN A 13 -11.97 -52.88 7.68
N LEU A 14 -11.09 -52.89 6.67
CA LEU A 14 -11.23 -52.01 5.49
C LEU A 14 -12.55 -52.25 4.76
N ALA A 15 -12.93 -53.52 4.55
CA ALA A 15 -14.19 -53.91 3.92
C ALA A 15 -15.44 -53.52 4.72
N SER A 16 -15.31 -53.29 6.02
CA SER A 16 -16.40 -52.86 6.90
C SER A 16 -16.58 -51.34 7.01
N LEU A 17 -15.64 -50.54 6.47
CA LEU A 17 -15.72 -49.12 6.51
C LEU A 17 -16.86 -48.61 5.61
N PRO A 18 -17.57 -47.53 6.02
CA PRO A 18 -18.47 -46.83 5.13
C PRO A 18 -17.73 -46.37 3.87
N PRO A 19 -18.31 -46.53 2.66
CA PRO A 19 -17.63 -46.19 1.40
C PRO A 19 -17.14 -44.73 1.34
N ASP A 20 -17.89 -43.81 1.89
CA ASP A 20 -17.52 -42.38 1.90
C ASP A 20 -16.33 -42.10 2.83
N LEU A 21 -16.24 -42.80 3.95
CA LEU A 21 -15.10 -42.73 4.87
C LEU A 21 -13.82 -43.27 4.23
N LEU A 22 -13.92 -44.43 3.54
CA LEU A 22 -12.79 -45.02 2.83
C LEU A 22 -12.29 -44.08 1.72
N ARG A 23 -13.21 -43.51 0.90
CA ARG A 23 -12.87 -42.51 -0.15
C ARG A 23 -12.17 -41.26 0.41
N TYR A 24 -12.68 -40.77 1.52
CA TYR A 24 -12.11 -39.63 2.21
C TYR A 24 -10.68 -39.93 2.68
N HIS A 25 -10.44 -41.07 3.32
CA HIS A 25 -9.09 -41.43 3.76
C HIS A 25 -8.12 -41.64 2.60
N LEU A 26 -8.54 -42.28 1.52
CA LEU A 26 -7.71 -42.48 0.31
C LEU A 26 -7.34 -41.14 -0.30
N TRP A 27 -8.28 -40.21 -0.39
CA TRP A 27 -8.03 -38.84 -0.87
C TRP A 27 -7.06 -38.09 0.03
N GLN A 28 -7.24 -38.14 1.34
CA GLN A 28 -6.30 -37.51 2.29
C GLN A 28 -4.89 -38.10 2.18
N GLN A 29 -4.76 -39.45 2.13
CA GLN A 29 -3.46 -40.07 1.97
C GLN A 29 -2.78 -39.66 0.65
N GLN A 30 -3.53 -39.61 -0.44
CA GLN A 30 -3.00 -39.12 -1.72
C GLN A 30 -2.49 -37.68 -1.63
N TRP A 31 -3.23 -36.81 -0.95
CA TRP A 31 -2.79 -35.43 -0.70
C TRP A 31 -1.52 -35.40 0.14
N LEU A 32 -1.50 -36.06 1.28
CA LEU A 32 -0.35 -36.12 2.19
C LEU A 32 0.89 -36.72 1.54
N ALA A 33 0.75 -37.69 0.66
CA ALA A 33 1.84 -38.29 -0.09
C ALA A 33 2.44 -37.34 -1.16
N THR A 34 1.67 -36.40 -1.66
CA THR A 34 2.10 -35.49 -2.74
C THR A 34 2.39 -34.07 -2.28
N ALA A 35 1.80 -33.66 -1.17
CA ALA A 35 2.01 -32.34 -0.59
C ALA A 35 3.40 -32.20 0.02
N ARG A 36 4.00 -31.05 -0.16
CA ARG A 36 5.21 -30.69 0.58
C ARG A 36 4.85 -30.29 2.03
N PRO A 37 5.77 -30.49 2.99
CA PRO A 37 5.50 -30.13 4.39
C PRO A 37 4.98 -28.71 4.60
N ASN A 38 5.50 -27.73 3.82
CA ASN A 38 5.07 -26.34 3.86
C ASN A 38 3.77 -26.04 3.08
N GLN A 39 3.13 -27.03 2.47
CA GLN A 39 1.79 -26.91 1.90
C GLN A 39 0.68 -27.44 2.83
N ILE A 40 1.05 -28.16 3.87
CA ILE A 40 0.08 -28.66 4.85
C ILE A 40 -0.10 -27.60 5.93
N PRO A 41 -1.34 -27.12 6.19
CA PRO A 41 -1.58 -26.22 7.29
C PRO A 41 -1.07 -26.83 8.61
N PRO A 42 -0.30 -26.07 9.41
CA PRO A 42 0.28 -26.63 10.63
C PRO A 42 -0.81 -27.01 11.65
N ASP A 43 -0.52 -28.00 12.44
CA ASP A 43 -1.34 -28.38 13.57
C ASP A 43 -1.40 -27.25 14.61
N GLY A 44 -2.40 -27.28 15.49
CA GLY A 44 -2.52 -26.35 16.59
C GLY A 44 -3.80 -25.49 16.59
N ASP A 45 -3.90 -24.61 17.58
CA ASP A 45 -5.11 -23.83 17.85
C ASP A 45 -5.13 -22.46 17.16
N TRP A 46 -4.65 -22.41 15.93
CA TRP A 46 -4.75 -21.19 15.13
C TRP A 46 -6.18 -20.92 14.66
N THR A 47 -6.57 -19.66 14.65
CA THR A 47 -7.82 -19.19 14.04
C THR A 47 -7.57 -18.52 12.69
N GLU A 48 -6.31 -18.17 12.40
CA GLU A 48 -5.90 -17.48 11.19
C GLU A 48 -4.60 -18.10 10.66
N CYS A 49 -4.65 -18.65 9.43
CA CYS A 49 -3.49 -19.23 8.76
C CYS A 49 -3.25 -18.55 7.42
N GLY A 50 -2.07 -17.96 7.24
CA GLY A 50 -1.67 -17.26 6.02
C GLY A 50 -0.63 -18.01 5.22
N TYR A 51 -0.83 -18.10 3.89
CA TYR A 51 0.14 -18.60 2.94
C TYR A 51 0.61 -17.44 2.04
N MET A 52 1.76 -16.89 2.36
CA MET A 52 2.40 -15.85 1.57
C MET A 52 3.59 -16.44 0.82
N ALA A 53 3.43 -16.67 -0.49
CA ALA A 53 4.42 -17.41 -1.26
C ALA A 53 4.47 -16.98 -2.73
N GLY A 54 5.57 -17.32 -3.40
CA GLY A 54 5.78 -17.06 -4.82
C GLY A 54 4.75 -17.70 -5.73
N ARG A 55 4.74 -17.30 -7.01
CA ARG A 55 3.89 -17.91 -8.05
C ARG A 55 4.27 -19.39 -8.26
N GLY A 56 3.27 -20.23 -8.52
CA GLY A 56 3.52 -21.66 -8.73
C GLY A 56 3.82 -22.46 -7.46
N PHE A 57 3.86 -21.82 -6.27
CA PHE A 57 4.02 -22.55 -5.00
C PHE A 57 2.91 -23.57 -4.73
N GLY A 58 1.71 -23.38 -5.27
CA GLY A 58 0.55 -24.24 -5.02
C GLY A 58 -0.40 -23.69 -3.95
N LYS A 59 -0.44 -22.40 -3.71
CA LYS A 59 -1.31 -21.70 -2.73
C LYS A 59 -2.78 -22.05 -2.87
N THR A 60 -3.32 -21.95 -4.08
CA THR A 60 -4.74 -22.28 -4.39
C THR A 60 -5.06 -23.73 -4.03
N ARG A 61 -4.13 -24.68 -4.31
CA ARG A 61 -4.29 -26.09 -3.93
C ARG A 61 -4.38 -26.27 -2.42
N VAL A 62 -3.55 -25.57 -1.65
CA VAL A 62 -3.61 -25.59 -0.17
C VAL A 62 -4.98 -25.15 0.33
N GLY A 63 -5.49 -24.01 -0.16
CA GLY A 63 -6.81 -23.50 0.24
C GLY A 63 -7.95 -24.45 -0.10
N ALA A 64 -7.90 -25.04 -1.29
CA ALA A 64 -8.92 -25.99 -1.75
C ALA A 64 -8.91 -27.30 -0.93
N GLU A 65 -7.73 -27.90 -0.70
CA GLU A 65 -7.59 -29.12 0.10
C GLU A 65 -8.05 -28.89 1.53
N TRP A 66 -7.59 -27.79 2.15
CA TRP A 66 -7.99 -27.47 3.51
C TRP A 66 -9.50 -27.27 3.63
N LEU A 67 -10.11 -26.43 2.77
CA LEU A 67 -11.54 -26.15 2.87
C LEU A 67 -12.41 -27.38 2.56
N ALA A 68 -11.97 -28.21 1.60
CA ALA A 68 -12.63 -29.48 1.26
C ALA A 68 -12.63 -30.42 2.47
N ALA A 69 -11.48 -30.60 3.14
CA ALA A 69 -11.39 -31.43 4.34
C ALA A 69 -12.34 -30.94 5.44
N GLN A 70 -12.34 -29.62 5.72
CA GLN A 70 -13.23 -29.03 6.71
C GLN A 70 -14.71 -29.26 6.38
N ALA A 71 -15.08 -29.19 5.08
CA ALA A 71 -16.47 -29.42 4.66
C ALA A 71 -16.90 -30.88 4.76
N ILE A 72 -15.99 -31.83 4.45
CA ILE A 72 -16.30 -33.27 4.45
C ILE A 72 -16.33 -33.82 5.88
N GLU A 73 -15.41 -33.38 6.75
CA GLU A 73 -15.32 -33.84 8.15
C GLU A 73 -16.43 -33.29 9.05
N ASP A 74 -17.11 -32.23 8.64
CA ASP A 74 -18.08 -31.54 9.47
C ASP A 74 -19.35 -32.38 9.73
N ASP A 75 -19.56 -32.76 10.97
CA ASP A 75 -20.75 -33.46 11.43
C ASP A 75 -21.99 -32.57 11.56
N GLN A 76 -21.83 -31.26 11.61
CA GLN A 76 -22.92 -30.26 11.69
C GLN A 76 -23.38 -29.75 10.33
N ALA A 77 -22.57 -29.95 9.28
CA ALA A 77 -22.84 -29.50 7.91
C ALA A 77 -22.98 -27.96 7.81
N LEU A 78 -22.06 -27.24 8.44
CA LEU A 78 -22.07 -25.78 8.48
C LEU A 78 -21.64 -25.16 7.12
N ASP A 79 -22.11 -23.95 6.87
CA ASP A 79 -21.75 -23.19 5.68
C ASP A 79 -20.28 -22.70 5.73
N ARG A 80 -19.63 -22.69 4.57
CA ARG A 80 -18.25 -22.24 4.35
C ARG A 80 -18.16 -21.26 3.20
N ALA A 81 -17.09 -20.48 3.16
CA ALA A 81 -16.90 -19.50 2.10
C ALA A 81 -15.55 -19.61 1.41
N VAL A 82 -15.56 -19.29 0.11
CA VAL A 82 -14.38 -18.92 -0.67
C VAL A 82 -14.52 -17.46 -1.06
N ILE A 83 -13.48 -16.64 -0.84
CA ILE A 83 -13.43 -15.24 -1.25
C ILE A 83 -12.24 -15.07 -2.18
N ALA A 84 -12.47 -14.57 -3.40
CA ALA A 84 -11.41 -14.31 -4.36
C ALA A 84 -11.58 -12.91 -5.00
N PRO A 85 -10.58 -12.39 -5.74
CA PRO A 85 -10.62 -11.03 -6.29
C PRO A 85 -11.89 -10.74 -7.10
N THR A 86 -12.20 -11.60 -8.07
CA THR A 86 -13.32 -11.42 -9.00
C THR A 86 -14.20 -12.68 -9.08
N TYR A 87 -15.37 -12.52 -9.72
CA TYR A 87 -16.25 -13.66 -10.03
C TYR A 87 -15.53 -14.74 -10.86
N GLY A 88 -14.71 -14.29 -11.83
CA GLY A 88 -13.91 -15.19 -12.66
C GLY A 88 -12.91 -16.00 -11.83
N ASP A 89 -12.24 -15.37 -10.87
CA ASP A 89 -11.28 -16.06 -10.01
C ASP A 89 -11.95 -17.09 -9.11
N VAL A 90 -13.08 -16.76 -8.51
CA VAL A 90 -13.87 -17.76 -7.75
C VAL A 90 -14.25 -18.93 -8.63
N LYS A 91 -14.83 -18.67 -9.82
CA LYS A 91 -15.38 -19.70 -10.69
C LYS A 91 -14.30 -20.54 -11.36
N PHE A 92 -13.35 -19.89 -12.04
CA PHE A 92 -12.40 -20.60 -12.92
C PHE A 92 -11.09 -20.97 -12.23
N THR A 93 -10.76 -20.35 -11.10
CA THR A 93 -9.56 -20.67 -10.34
C THR A 93 -9.89 -21.50 -9.09
N CYS A 94 -10.70 -20.95 -8.18
CA CYS A 94 -10.97 -21.59 -6.90
C CYS A 94 -11.93 -22.79 -7.00
N PHE A 95 -12.90 -22.76 -7.93
CA PHE A 95 -13.87 -23.86 -8.07
C PHE A 95 -13.47 -24.84 -9.18
N GLN A 96 -13.38 -24.39 -10.43
CA GLN A 96 -13.19 -25.26 -11.60
C GLN A 96 -11.73 -25.45 -12.01
N GLY A 97 -10.80 -24.61 -11.51
CA GLY A 97 -9.39 -24.67 -11.88
C GLY A 97 -8.72 -26.02 -11.54
N PRO A 98 -7.58 -26.32 -12.14
CA PRO A 98 -6.87 -27.60 -11.90
C PRO A 98 -6.55 -27.87 -10.42
N ALA A 99 -6.33 -26.80 -9.65
CA ALA A 99 -6.12 -26.84 -8.20
C ALA A 99 -7.37 -26.46 -7.39
N GLY A 100 -8.52 -26.31 -8.03
CA GLY A 100 -9.76 -25.86 -7.42
C GLY A 100 -10.59 -26.98 -6.80
N LEU A 101 -11.62 -26.60 -6.04
CA LEU A 101 -12.45 -27.50 -5.24
C LEU A 101 -13.08 -28.64 -6.04
N MET A 102 -13.55 -28.39 -7.27
CA MET A 102 -14.19 -29.42 -8.10
C MET A 102 -13.22 -30.51 -8.58
N ASN A 103 -11.91 -30.24 -8.59
CA ASN A 103 -10.87 -31.19 -8.93
C ASN A 103 -10.17 -31.79 -7.69
N VAL A 104 -10.41 -31.19 -6.52
CA VAL A 104 -9.89 -31.61 -5.23
C VAL A 104 -10.86 -32.53 -4.52
N ILE A 105 -12.13 -32.15 -4.41
CA ILE A 105 -13.17 -32.94 -3.72
C ILE A 105 -13.43 -34.24 -4.50
N PRO A 106 -13.43 -35.41 -3.84
CA PRO A 106 -13.83 -36.66 -4.50
C PRO A 106 -15.20 -36.49 -5.16
N ARG A 107 -15.30 -36.88 -6.46
CA ARG A 107 -16.51 -36.64 -7.27
C ARG A 107 -17.78 -37.17 -6.63
N ASP A 108 -17.70 -38.33 -6.01
CA ASP A 108 -18.83 -39.00 -5.37
C ASP A 108 -19.33 -38.27 -4.11
N LEU A 109 -18.51 -37.39 -3.54
CA LEU A 109 -18.90 -36.55 -2.41
C LEU A 109 -19.51 -35.21 -2.87
N VAL A 110 -19.36 -34.79 -4.13
CA VAL A 110 -20.03 -33.63 -4.68
C VAL A 110 -21.48 -33.96 -4.99
N ILE A 111 -22.40 -33.37 -4.24
CA ILE A 111 -23.86 -33.56 -4.43
C ILE A 111 -24.36 -32.69 -5.56
N ASN A 112 -23.98 -31.42 -5.57
CA ASN A 112 -24.42 -30.43 -6.54
C ASN A 112 -23.40 -29.32 -6.70
N TYR A 113 -23.29 -28.78 -7.90
CA TYR A 113 -22.52 -27.59 -8.22
C TYR A 113 -23.35 -26.61 -9.05
N ASN A 114 -23.69 -25.47 -8.46
CA ASN A 114 -24.30 -24.34 -9.17
C ASN A 114 -23.22 -23.32 -9.54
N SER A 115 -22.85 -23.33 -10.81
CA SER A 115 -21.78 -22.45 -11.34
C SER A 115 -22.19 -20.98 -11.49
N THR A 116 -23.49 -20.69 -11.48
CA THR A 116 -24.01 -19.31 -11.56
C THR A 116 -24.03 -18.63 -10.19
N ASP A 117 -24.50 -19.37 -9.19
CA ASP A 117 -24.56 -18.84 -7.81
C ASP A 117 -23.28 -19.10 -7.02
N LEU A 118 -22.29 -19.79 -7.64
CA LEU A 118 -21.02 -20.17 -7.02
C LEU A 118 -21.24 -20.99 -5.73
N ILE A 119 -22.00 -22.06 -5.83
CA ILE A 119 -22.35 -22.92 -4.69
C ILE A 119 -21.96 -24.36 -5.00
N ILE A 120 -21.16 -24.96 -4.12
CA ILE A 120 -20.88 -26.40 -4.11
C ILE A 120 -21.57 -27.00 -2.88
N GLN A 121 -22.29 -28.10 -3.06
CA GLN A 121 -22.85 -28.92 -1.99
C GLN A 121 -22.07 -30.23 -1.88
N VAL A 122 -21.58 -30.53 -0.70
CA VAL A 122 -20.68 -31.64 -0.42
C VAL A 122 -21.33 -32.57 0.61
N ARG A 123 -21.25 -33.89 0.40
CA ARG A 123 -21.65 -34.87 1.38
C ARG A 123 -20.60 -34.98 2.47
N THR A 124 -21.02 -34.83 3.71
CA THR A 124 -20.15 -35.01 4.87
C THR A 124 -20.01 -36.47 5.25
N LEU A 125 -19.01 -36.83 6.06
CA LEU A 125 -18.84 -38.20 6.59
C LEU A 125 -20.02 -38.65 7.46
N SER A 126 -20.78 -37.73 8.04
CA SER A 126 -22.02 -38.00 8.77
C SER A 126 -23.25 -38.14 7.86
N GLY A 127 -23.08 -38.10 6.52
CA GLY A 127 -24.16 -38.22 5.53
C GLY A 127 -25.01 -36.94 5.34
N LYS A 128 -24.64 -35.84 5.97
CA LYS A 128 -25.31 -34.51 5.82
C LYS A 128 -24.77 -33.79 4.59
N THR A 129 -25.32 -32.64 4.30
CA THR A 129 -24.91 -31.76 3.18
C THR A 129 -24.31 -30.47 3.71
N ALA A 130 -23.00 -30.29 3.54
CA ALA A 130 -22.33 -29.02 3.78
C ALA A 130 -22.34 -28.15 2.53
N THR A 131 -22.34 -26.83 2.70
CA THR A 131 -22.36 -25.86 1.59
C THR A 131 -21.09 -25.01 1.58
N ILE A 132 -20.45 -24.92 0.40
CA ILE A 132 -19.34 -23.98 0.14
C ILE A 132 -19.84 -22.91 -0.83
N ARG A 133 -19.80 -21.62 -0.41
CA ARG A 133 -20.25 -20.48 -1.23
C ARG A 133 -19.09 -19.62 -1.66
N GLY A 134 -19.12 -19.18 -2.91
CA GLY A 134 -18.16 -18.22 -3.47
C GLY A 134 -18.62 -16.78 -3.33
N PHE A 135 -17.68 -15.91 -2.94
CA PHE A 135 -17.87 -14.47 -2.85
C PHE A 135 -16.74 -13.73 -3.55
N THR A 136 -16.99 -12.49 -3.96
CA THR A 136 -15.98 -11.66 -4.64
C THR A 136 -15.60 -10.46 -3.78
N ALA A 137 -14.34 -10.09 -3.80
CA ALA A 137 -13.85 -8.90 -3.13
C ALA A 137 -14.25 -7.58 -3.85
N GLU A 138 -14.87 -7.68 -5.03
CA GLU A 138 -15.50 -6.54 -5.72
C GLU A 138 -16.80 -6.06 -5.04
N LYS A 139 -17.44 -6.94 -4.24
CA LYS A 139 -18.74 -6.69 -3.60
C LYS A 139 -18.73 -7.13 -2.15
N PRO A 140 -17.99 -6.44 -1.26
CA PRO A 140 -17.88 -6.79 0.16
C PRO A 140 -19.21 -6.87 0.89
N GLU A 141 -20.18 -6.06 0.46
CA GLU A 141 -21.52 -6.01 1.06
C GLU A 141 -22.28 -7.33 0.96
N ARG A 142 -21.95 -8.22 0.03
CA ARG A 142 -22.56 -9.56 -0.08
C ARG A 142 -22.13 -10.51 1.04
N LEU A 143 -21.07 -10.19 1.77
CA LEU A 143 -20.65 -10.92 2.97
C LEU A 143 -21.47 -10.52 4.20
N ARG A 144 -22.33 -9.48 4.12
CA ARG A 144 -23.26 -9.13 5.18
C ARG A 144 -24.40 -10.13 5.23
N GLY A 145 -24.63 -10.71 6.39
CA GLY A 145 -25.72 -11.67 6.63
C GLY A 145 -25.29 -13.13 6.61
N PRO A 146 -24.61 -13.66 5.57
CA PRO A 146 -24.09 -15.02 5.60
C PRO A 146 -23.16 -15.26 6.79
N GLN A 147 -23.18 -16.50 7.29
CA GLN A 147 -22.32 -16.92 8.41
C GLN A 147 -21.55 -18.16 7.98
N HIS A 148 -20.31 -18.29 8.44
CA HIS A 148 -19.40 -19.32 7.99
C HIS A 148 -18.63 -19.94 9.16
N ALA A 149 -18.35 -21.25 9.06
CA ALA A 149 -17.47 -21.95 9.98
C ALA A 149 -16.01 -21.77 9.59
N ASP A 150 -15.75 -21.89 8.27
CA ASP A 150 -14.40 -21.72 7.72
C ASP A 150 -14.48 -20.85 6.47
N ILE A 151 -13.43 -20.03 6.26
CA ILE A 151 -13.30 -19.15 5.10
C ILE A 151 -11.92 -19.34 4.47
N TRP A 152 -11.90 -19.55 3.16
CA TRP A 152 -10.70 -19.48 2.34
C TRP A 152 -10.68 -18.18 1.54
N CYS A 153 -9.66 -17.36 1.76
CA CYS A 153 -9.42 -16.11 1.05
C CYS A 153 -8.28 -16.30 0.05
N ASP A 154 -8.57 -16.32 -1.25
CA ASP A 154 -7.55 -16.52 -2.29
C ASP A 154 -7.06 -15.17 -2.85
N GLU A 155 -5.73 -15.08 -3.10
CA GLU A 155 -5.03 -13.91 -3.65
C GLU A 155 -5.43 -12.58 -3.01
N LEU A 156 -5.41 -12.53 -1.67
CA LEU A 156 -5.88 -11.40 -0.84
C LEU A 156 -5.25 -10.07 -1.25
N ALA A 157 -3.98 -10.04 -1.67
CA ALA A 157 -3.31 -8.82 -2.09
C ALA A 157 -3.79 -8.28 -3.46
N ALA A 158 -4.61 -9.03 -4.19
CA ALA A 158 -5.22 -8.62 -5.44
C ALA A 158 -6.66 -8.09 -5.28
N TRP A 159 -7.20 -8.07 -4.07
CA TRP A 159 -8.56 -7.63 -3.80
C TRP A 159 -8.75 -6.13 -4.07
N GLN A 160 -9.89 -5.76 -4.65
CA GLN A 160 -10.20 -4.35 -4.93
C GLN A 160 -10.49 -3.56 -3.64
N TYR A 161 -11.19 -4.17 -2.69
CA TYR A 161 -11.52 -3.59 -1.37
C TYR A 161 -11.01 -4.50 -0.25
N PRO A 162 -9.66 -4.60 -0.05
CA PRO A 162 -9.07 -5.64 0.80
C PRO A 162 -9.49 -5.50 2.26
N GLN A 163 -9.45 -4.28 2.83
CA GLN A 163 -9.79 -4.07 4.23
C GLN A 163 -11.27 -4.31 4.51
N GLU A 164 -12.14 -3.76 3.67
CA GLU A 164 -13.59 -3.88 3.84
C GLU A 164 -14.05 -5.34 3.69
N THR A 165 -13.53 -6.04 2.67
CA THR A 165 -13.82 -7.46 2.45
C THR A 165 -13.36 -8.31 3.62
N TRP A 166 -12.14 -8.06 4.13
CA TRP A 166 -11.59 -8.78 5.28
C TRP A 166 -12.44 -8.58 6.54
N ASP A 167 -12.83 -7.34 6.83
CA ASP A 167 -13.64 -7.01 8.01
C ASP A 167 -15.03 -7.67 7.93
N MET A 168 -15.66 -7.67 6.74
CA MET A 168 -16.93 -8.35 6.53
C MET A 168 -16.81 -9.88 6.65
N ALA A 169 -15.71 -10.47 6.14
CA ALA A 169 -15.42 -11.89 6.29
C ALA A 169 -15.31 -12.30 7.76
N LEU A 170 -14.54 -11.55 8.54
CA LEU A 170 -14.39 -11.80 9.99
C LEU A 170 -15.71 -11.67 10.76
N MET A 171 -16.57 -10.71 10.40
CA MET A 171 -17.89 -10.57 11.02
C MET A 171 -18.80 -11.76 10.71
N GLY A 172 -18.65 -12.39 9.53
CA GLY A 172 -19.37 -13.59 9.13
C GLY A 172 -18.81 -14.89 9.70
N LEU A 173 -17.56 -14.90 10.16
CA LEU A 173 -16.83 -16.08 10.65
C LEU A 173 -17.22 -16.39 12.10
N ARG A 174 -18.35 -17.09 12.31
CA ARG A 174 -18.95 -17.27 13.64
C ARG A 174 -19.77 -18.57 13.83
N LEU A 175 -19.66 -19.52 12.89
CA LEU A 175 -20.33 -20.82 13.03
C LEU A 175 -19.39 -21.87 13.61
N GLY A 176 -19.96 -22.85 14.33
CA GLY A 176 -19.21 -23.94 14.92
C GLY A 176 -18.42 -23.57 16.16
N ALA A 177 -17.70 -24.54 16.70
CA ALA A 177 -16.92 -24.39 17.92
C ALA A 177 -15.58 -23.70 17.67
N ARG A 178 -15.06 -23.74 16.42
CA ARG A 178 -13.72 -23.26 16.06
C ARG A 178 -13.72 -22.64 14.66
N PRO A 179 -14.29 -21.43 14.51
CA PRO A 179 -14.26 -20.74 13.23
C PRO A 179 -12.83 -20.36 12.83
N ARG A 180 -12.46 -20.62 11.56
CA ARG A 180 -11.10 -20.40 11.06
C ARG A 180 -11.08 -19.74 9.70
N ILE A 181 -10.02 -18.96 9.45
CA ILE A 181 -9.77 -18.33 8.17
C ILE A 181 -8.37 -18.71 7.67
N LEU A 182 -8.31 -19.20 6.42
CA LEU A 182 -7.08 -19.43 5.70
C LEU A 182 -7.00 -18.43 4.55
N TRP A 183 -5.89 -17.69 4.45
CA TRP A 183 -5.69 -16.77 3.35
C TRP A 183 -4.41 -17.09 2.58
N THR A 184 -4.48 -16.88 1.27
CA THR A 184 -3.37 -17.10 0.35
C THR A 184 -3.08 -15.81 -0.39
N THR A 185 -1.80 -15.51 -0.66
CA THR A 185 -1.41 -14.38 -1.49
C THR A 185 0.00 -14.51 -2.03
N THR A 186 0.23 -13.95 -3.21
CA THR A 186 1.55 -13.48 -3.60
C THR A 186 1.80 -12.17 -2.89
N PRO A 187 2.97 -11.94 -2.26
CA PRO A 187 3.20 -10.77 -1.43
C PRO A 187 3.11 -9.47 -2.23
N LYS A 188 2.25 -8.57 -1.76
CA LYS A 188 2.23 -7.16 -2.17
C LYS A 188 2.14 -6.31 -0.91
N PRO A 189 2.85 -5.20 -0.81
CA PRO A 189 2.97 -4.41 0.41
C PRO A 189 1.75 -3.51 0.68
N ILE A 190 0.54 -4.04 0.53
CA ILE A 190 -0.70 -3.36 0.94
C ILE A 190 -0.84 -3.42 2.47
N GLU A 191 -1.50 -2.44 3.06
CA GLU A 191 -1.65 -2.30 4.52
C GLU A 191 -2.22 -3.56 5.18
N LEU A 192 -3.23 -4.19 4.56
CA LEU A 192 -3.81 -5.43 5.08
C LEU A 192 -2.77 -6.54 5.17
N VAL A 193 -1.97 -6.77 4.10
CA VAL A 193 -0.93 -7.82 4.09
C VAL A 193 0.13 -7.53 5.15
N ARG A 194 0.60 -6.28 5.28
CA ARG A 194 1.56 -5.89 6.33
C ARG A 194 1.03 -6.26 7.71
N ARG A 195 -0.21 -5.86 8.02
CA ARG A 195 -0.86 -6.18 9.31
C ARG A 195 -1.03 -7.68 9.53
N LEU A 196 -1.33 -8.44 8.49
CA LEU A 196 -1.49 -9.90 8.57
C LEU A 196 -0.16 -10.65 8.71
N THR A 197 0.97 -10.01 8.41
CA THR A 197 2.30 -10.57 8.65
C THR A 197 2.85 -10.28 10.04
N GLU A 198 2.19 -9.39 10.82
CA GLU A 198 2.56 -9.13 12.21
C GLU A 198 2.26 -10.35 13.09
N PRO A 199 3.17 -10.73 14.01
CA PRO A 199 2.96 -11.86 14.91
C PRO A 199 1.71 -11.70 15.79
N LYS A 200 0.90 -12.76 15.87
CA LYS A 200 -0.28 -12.84 16.74
C LYS A 200 -0.41 -14.27 17.27
N PRO A 201 -0.74 -14.52 18.55
CA PRO A 201 -0.78 -15.86 19.13
C PRO A 201 -1.67 -16.86 18.37
N SER A 202 -2.79 -16.39 17.82
CA SER A 202 -3.76 -17.22 17.07
C SER A 202 -3.51 -17.24 15.56
N ARG A 203 -2.38 -16.68 15.08
CA ARG A 203 -2.04 -16.60 13.66
C ARG A 203 -0.80 -17.41 13.34
N VAL A 204 -0.87 -18.17 12.27
CA VAL A 204 0.28 -18.83 11.66
C VAL A 204 0.52 -18.23 10.27
N LEU A 205 1.78 -17.95 9.95
CA LEU A 205 2.20 -17.48 8.65
C LEU A 205 3.19 -18.46 8.04
N VAL A 206 2.80 -19.09 6.94
CA VAL A 206 3.65 -19.94 6.13
C VAL A 206 4.21 -19.12 4.97
N ARG A 207 5.52 -19.20 4.76
CA ARG A 207 6.22 -18.57 3.64
C ARG A 207 6.77 -19.63 2.72
N GLY A 208 6.89 -19.31 1.43
CA GLY A 208 7.46 -20.23 0.46
C GLY A 208 7.80 -19.55 -0.86
N SER A 209 8.67 -20.19 -1.61
CA SER A 209 9.13 -19.73 -2.91
C SER A 209 8.53 -20.56 -4.06
N THR A 210 8.60 -20.03 -5.27
CA THR A 210 8.34 -20.79 -6.50
C THR A 210 9.23 -22.02 -6.61
N TYR A 211 10.49 -21.88 -6.14
CA TYR A 211 11.49 -22.93 -6.23
C TYR A 211 11.18 -24.14 -5.32
N ASP A 212 10.42 -23.95 -4.25
CA ASP A 212 9.96 -25.07 -3.39
C ASP A 212 9.13 -26.07 -4.17
N ASN A 213 8.47 -25.63 -5.26
CA ASN A 213 7.63 -26.48 -6.10
C ASN A 213 8.32 -26.94 -7.41
N ARG A 214 9.64 -26.86 -7.49
CA ARG A 214 10.41 -27.16 -8.71
C ARG A 214 10.06 -28.51 -9.32
N ALA A 215 9.86 -29.53 -8.50
CA ALA A 215 9.55 -30.89 -8.95
C ALA A 215 8.23 -31.01 -9.74
N ASN A 216 7.30 -30.08 -9.56
CA ASN A 216 5.96 -30.10 -10.18
C ASN A 216 5.79 -29.02 -11.27
N LEU A 217 6.85 -28.27 -11.59
CA LEU A 217 6.82 -27.22 -12.60
C LEU A 217 7.81 -27.55 -13.73
N PRO A 218 7.47 -27.24 -14.99
CA PRO A 218 8.34 -27.57 -16.13
C PRO A 218 9.62 -26.74 -16.11
N ASP A 219 10.75 -27.32 -16.56
CA ASP A 219 12.04 -26.62 -16.62
C ASP A 219 11.97 -25.35 -17.48
N SER A 220 11.21 -25.36 -18.58
CA SER A 220 10.99 -24.21 -19.43
C SER A 220 10.35 -23.01 -18.71
N PHE A 221 9.63 -23.23 -17.65
CA PHE A 221 9.10 -22.18 -16.80
C PHE A 221 10.24 -21.50 -16.04
N PHE A 222 11.18 -22.26 -15.48
CA PHE A 222 12.34 -21.71 -14.77
C PHE A 222 13.30 -20.98 -15.70
N ASP A 223 13.48 -21.46 -16.94
CA ASP A 223 14.31 -20.78 -17.95
C ASP A 223 13.75 -19.37 -18.23
N GLN A 224 12.43 -19.22 -18.31
CA GLN A 224 11.79 -17.91 -18.48
C GLN A 224 11.91 -17.02 -17.24
N LEU A 225 12.05 -17.59 -16.05
CA LEU A 225 12.14 -16.85 -14.81
C LEU A 225 13.57 -16.32 -14.54
N GLN A 226 14.61 -16.86 -15.17
CA GLN A 226 16.00 -16.41 -14.98
C GLN A 226 16.19 -14.92 -15.18
N GLN A 227 15.45 -14.32 -16.13
CA GLN A 227 15.50 -12.87 -16.37
C GLN A 227 15.04 -12.02 -15.18
N PHE A 228 14.32 -12.60 -14.24
CA PHE A 228 13.81 -11.90 -13.04
C PHE A 228 14.66 -12.17 -11.79
N GLU A 229 15.63 -13.09 -11.85
CA GLU A 229 16.52 -13.40 -10.73
C GLU A 229 17.30 -12.16 -10.28
N GLY A 230 17.35 -11.94 -8.97
CA GLY A 230 18.01 -10.77 -8.38
C GLY A 230 17.27 -9.44 -8.55
N THR A 231 16.15 -9.41 -9.29
CA THR A 231 15.31 -8.22 -9.41
C THR A 231 14.32 -8.10 -8.24
N VAL A 232 13.80 -6.90 -7.98
CA VAL A 232 12.73 -6.68 -6.98
C VAL A 232 11.49 -7.52 -7.31
N ILE A 233 11.13 -7.61 -8.60
CA ILE A 233 10.00 -8.42 -9.07
C ILE A 233 10.26 -9.91 -8.81
N GLY A 234 11.48 -10.40 -9.08
CA GLY A 234 11.85 -11.79 -8.82
C GLY A 234 11.76 -12.13 -7.34
N ARG A 235 12.30 -11.31 -6.47
CA ARG A 235 12.19 -11.50 -5.01
C ARG A 235 10.73 -11.53 -4.53
N GLN A 236 9.88 -10.64 -5.03
CA GLN A 236 8.47 -10.60 -4.68
C GLN A 236 7.68 -11.79 -5.26
N GLU A 237 7.76 -12.00 -6.58
CA GLU A 237 6.90 -12.94 -7.30
C GLU A 237 7.40 -14.38 -7.21
N LEU A 238 8.72 -14.61 -7.08
CA LEU A 238 9.34 -15.95 -7.06
C LEU A 238 9.75 -16.39 -5.67
N GLU A 239 10.41 -15.51 -4.91
CA GLU A 239 10.90 -15.85 -3.57
C GLU A 239 9.84 -15.62 -2.48
N GLY A 240 8.72 -14.97 -2.83
CA GLY A 240 7.63 -14.74 -1.89
C GLY A 240 7.96 -13.71 -0.82
N GLU A 241 8.93 -12.81 -1.08
CA GLU A 241 9.33 -11.76 -0.14
C GLU A 241 8.33 -10.60 -0.16
N LEU A 242 7.92 -10.16 1.02
CA LEU A 242 7.19 -8.92 1.16
C LEU A 242 8.18 -7.75 1.15
N ILE A 243 8.42 -7.21 -0.03
CA ILE A 243 9.32 -6.08 -0.21
C ILE A 243 8.52 -4.80 -0.03
N ASP A 244 8.96 -3.94 0.87
CA ASP A 244 8.40 -2.60 0.95
C ASP A 244 8.95 -1.76 -0.23
N PRO A 245 8.09 -1.33 -1.18
CA PRO A 245 8.54 -0.46 -2.27
C PRO A 245 9.23 0.80 -1.74
N GLU A 246 8.86 1.25 -0.54
CA GLU A 246 9.49 2.40 0.10
C GLU A 246 10.95 2.12 0.52
N GLU A 247 11.34 0.86 0.73
CA GLU A 247 12.74 0.49 0.97
C GLU A 247 13.58 0.55 -0.30
N SER A 248 13.00 0.33 -1.46
CA SER A 248 13.67 0.39 -2.76
C SER A 248 13.62 1.78 -3.40
N GLY A 249 12.70 2.64 -3.00
CA GLY A 249 12.55 4.00 -3.53
C GLY A 249 13.77 4.90 -3.30
N VAL A 250 13.90 5.93 -4.13
CA VAL A 250 14.98 6.93 -4.02
C VAL A 250 14.89 7.71 -2.71
N ILE A 251 13.67 8.07 -2.32
CA ILE A 251 13.39 8.78 -1.07
C ILE A 251 12.99 7.76 0.00
N LYS A 252 13.69 7.77 1.14
CA LYS A 252 13.36 6.88 2.25
C LYS A 252 12.34 7.55 3.19
N ARG A 253 11.31 6.81 3.62
CA ARG A 253 10.32 7.32 4.59
C ARG A 253 11.00 7.82 5.87
N SER A 254 12.08 7.20 6.33
CA SER A 254 12.85 7.60 7.50
C SER A 254 13.54 8.97 7.39
N TRP A 255 13.67 9.51 6.18
CA TRP A 255 14.20 10.85 5.94
C TRP A 255 13.15 11.95 6.16
N LEU A 256 11.85 11.61 6.08
CA LEU A 256 10.75 12.53 6.33
C LEU A 256 10.57 12.73 7.84
N ARG A 257 10.42 13.97 8.26
CA ARG A 257 10.18 14.33 9.66
C ARG A 257 8.72 14.65 9.87
N LEU A 258 8.23 14.46 11.09
CA LEU A 258 6.86 14.84 11.45
C LEU A 258 6.87 16.12 12.27
N TRP A 259 6.08 17.11 11.83
CA TRP A 259 5.80 18.30 12.62
C TRP A 259 4.71 17.98 13.62
N PRO A 260 4.99 18.08 14.95
CA PRO A 260 4.05 17.63 15.97
C PRO A 260 2.68 18.28 15.83
N ALA A 261 1.61 17.50 15.88
CA ALA A 261 0.24 17.94 15.67
C ALA A 261 -0.21 19.06 16.61
N LYS A 262 0.27 19.04 17.87
CA LYS A 262 -0.07 20.02 18.90
C LYS A 262 0.86 21.24 18.92
N LYS A 263 1.86 21.29 18.04
CA LYS A 263 2.79 22.41 17.98
C LYS A 263 2.30 23.43 16.96
N PRO A 264 2.29 24.74 17.30
CA PRO A 264 1.99 25.78 16.33
C PRO A 264 2.84 25.66 15.08
N LEU A 265 2.29 26.00 13.92
CA LEU A 265 3.07 26.07 12.70
C LEU A 265 4.21 27.06 12.85
N PRO A 266 5.36 26.81 12.21
CA PRO A 266 6.45 27.78 12.22
C PRO A 266 6.06 29.02 11.40
N ALA A 267 6.65 30.17 11.72
CA ALA A 267 6.59 31.33 10.84
C ALA A 267 7.27 30.96 9.50
N PHE A 268 6.55 31.11 8.40
CA PHE A 268 7.07 30.78 7.07
C PHE A 268 7.77 32.01 6.46
N ASP A 269 9.00 31.82 6.02
CA ASP A 269 9.74 32.84 5.25
C ASP A 269 9.13 32.99 3.84
N TRP A 270 8.60 31.89 3.27
CA TRP A 270 7.95 31.83 1.96
C TRP A 270 7.07 30.59 1.85
N ILE A 271 6.10 30.63 0.91
CA ILE A 271 5.25 29.47 0.55
C ILE A 271 5.29 29.28 -0.96
N VAL A 272 5.62 28.06 -1.39
CA VAL A 272 5.65 27.66 -2.80
C VAL A 272 4.52 26.68 -3.06
N MET A 273 3.69 27.00 -4.05
CA MET A 273 2.68 26.11 -4.62
C MET A 273 3.19 25.58 -5.95
N SER A 274 3.23 24.28 -6.11
CA SER A 274 3.75 23.60 -7.30
C SER A 274 2.70 22.72 -7.93
N LEU A 275 2.56 22.82 -9.24
CA LEU A 275 1.54 22.12 -10.03
C LEU A 275 2.20 21.31 -11.14
N ASP A 276 1.92 20.01 -11.15
CA ASP A 276 2.03 19.16 -12.33
C ASP A 276 0.64 19.01 -12.94
N THR A 277 0.48 19.32 -14.23
CA THR A 277 -0.84 19.46 -14.84
C THR A 277 -1.05 18.52 -15.99
N ALA A 278 -2.19 17.84 -15.97
CA ALA A 278 -2.72 17.13 -17.12
C ALA A 278 -4.17 17.57 -17.35
N PHE A 279 -4.55 17.82 -18.60
CA PHE A 279 -5.98 17.93 -18.92
C PHE A 279 -6.34 16.90 -19.96
N THR A 280 -7.48 16.29 -19.76
CA THR A 280 -8.14 15.52 -20.79
C THR A 280 -9.12 16.44 -21.49
N GLU A 281 -8.84 16.85 -22.73
CA GLU A 281 -9.90 17.34 -23.58
C GLU A 281 -10.92 16.19 -23.70
N ALA A 282 -12.20 16.52 -23.50
CA ALA A 282 -13.28 15.57 -23.60
C ALA A 282 -13.42 15.10 -25.08
N THR A 283 -12.54 14.22 -25.50
CA THR A 283 -12.69 13.46 -26.74
C THR A 283 -13.63 12.29 -26.48
N THR A 284 -14.55 12.10 -27.41
CA THR A 284 -15.73 11.23 -27.38
C THR A 284 -15.45 9.73 -27.23
N ASP A 285 -14.22 9.29 -27.05
CA ASP A 285 -13.83 7.90 -26.85
C ASP A 285 -13.45 7.58 -25.40
N ARG A 286 -14.48 7.51 -24.56
CA ARG A 286 -14.38 7.23 -23.10
C ARG A 286 -13.99 5.80 -22.72
N LYS A 287 -13.54 4.94 -23.63
CA LYS A 287 -13.43 3.50 -23.34
C LYS A 287 -12.02 2.92 -23.14
N THR A 288 -10.94 3.67 -23.33
CA THR A 288 -9.59 3.07 -23.34
C THR A 288 -8.48 3.80 -22.57
N HIS A 289 -8.69 5.00 -22.02
CA HIS A 289 -7.64 5.67 -21.22
C HIS A 289 -8.19 6.22 -19.91
N ASP A 290 -7.53 5.82 -18.81
CA ASP A 290 -7.68 6.46 -17.50
C ASP A 290 -7.12 7.89 -17.64
N PRO A 291 -7.92 8.94 -17.41
CA PRO A 291 -7.45 10.31 -17.64
C PRO A 291 -6.33 10.65 -16.65
N ASP A 292 -5.31 11.36 -17.11
CA ASP A 292 -4.20 11.82 -16.28
C ASP A 292 -4.67 12.80 -15.20
N TYR A 293 -3.99 12.81 -14.06
CA TYR A 293 -4.30 13.68 -12.94
C TYR A 293 -3.50 14.98 -12.99
N SER A 294 -4.12 16.07 -12.54
CA SER A 294 -3.38 17.24 -12.11
C SER A 294 -3.04 17.13 -10.64
N ALA A 295 -1.78 17.30 -10.28
CA ALA A 295 -1.30 17.24 -8.90
C ALA A 295 -0.75 18.59 -8.43
N CYS A 296 -1.05 18.92 -7.18
CA CYS A 296 -0.57 20.12 -6.52
C CYS A 296 0.10 19.76 -5.19
N THR A 297 1.20 20.46 -4.90
CA THR A 297 1.84 20.42 -3.58
C THR A 297 2.12 21.83 -3.09
N VAL A 298 1.85 22.10 -1.81
CA VAL A 298 2.09 23.41 -1.17
C VAL A 298 3.12 23.25 -0.07
N TRP A 299 4.20 24.01 -0.14
CA TRP A 299 5.35 23.89 0.74
C TRP A 299 5.67 25.21 1.42
N GLY A 300 5.73 25.22 2.75
CA GLY A 300 6.16 26.38 3.53
C GLY A 300 7.63 26.24 3.97
N GLY A 301 8.44 27.23 3.64
CA GLY A 301 9.84 27.30 4.06
C GLY A 301 9.98 28.02 5.39
N PHE A 302 10.75 27.46 6.30
CA PHE A 302 10.99 28.01 7.64
C PHE A 302 12.40 27.70 8.14
N ARG A 303 12.88 28.48 9.09
CA ARG A 303 14.17 28.26 9.72
C ARG A 303 14.07 27.32 10.92
N HIS A 304 14.93 26.34 10.95
CA HIS A 304 14.99 25.37 12.04
C HIS A 304 16.39 25.33 12.63
N LYS A 305 16.47 25.48 13.95
CA LYS A 305 17.72 25.42 14.72
C LYS A 305 18.02 23.97 15.08
N VAL A 306 19.19 23.51 14.67
CA VAL A 306 19.69 22.17 14.98
C VAL A 306 20.90 22.29 15.89
N LYS A 307 20.87 21.66 17.06
CA LYS A 307 22.03 21.57 17.95
C LYS A 307 22.99 20.53 17.38
N MET A 308 24.20 20.95 17.06
CA MET A 308 25.24 20.09 16.52
C MET A 308 25.95 19.31 17.64
N PRO A 309 26.64 18.18 17.33
CA PRO A 309 27.36 17.38 18.32
C PRO A 309 28.43 18.16 19.10
N ASP A 310 29.01 19.21 18.51
CA ASP A 310 29.99 20.12 19.12
C ASP A 310 29.35 21.20 20.02
N GLY A 311 28.03 21.14 20.20
CA GLY A 311 27.27 22.12 21.00
C GLY A 311 26.90 23.40 20.25
N SER A 312 27.38 23.62 19.04
CA SER A 312 27.02 24.76 18.19
C SER A 312 25.57 24.65 17.73
N ILE A 313 24.94 25.79 17.42
CA ILE A 313 23.59 25.85 16.85
C ILE A 313 23.74 26.15 15.37
N ASP A 314 23.33 25.21 14.54
CA ASP A 314 23.23 25.39 13.09
C ASP A 314 21.79 25.75 12.73
N GLU A 315 21.58 26.87 12.06
CA GLU A 315 20.27 27.32 11.58
C GLU A 315 20.15 27.05 10.09
N ARG A 316 19.23 26.18 9.74
CA ARG A 316 19.00 25.73 8.36
C ARG A 316 17.57 26.00 7.92
N SER A 317 17.41 26.26 6.64
CA SER A 317 16.08 26.31 6.04
C SER A 317 15.52 24.89 5.86
N HIS A 318 14.31 24.69 6.31
CA HIS A 318 13.53 23.46 6.18
C HIS A 318 12.23 23.75 5.44
N VAL A 319 11.58 22.73 4.95
CA VAL A 319 10.27 22.82 4.29
C VAL A 319 9.25 21.92 4.98
N LEU A 320 8.03 22.42 5.11
CA LEU A 320 6.88 21.70 5.64
C LEU A 320 5.82 21.60 4.54
N LEU A 321 5.32 20.40 4.30
CA LEU A 321 4.16 20.18 3.44
C LEU A 321 2.92 20.77 4.12
N LEU A 322 2.26 21.70 3.46
CA LEU A 322 1.08 22.40 3.97
C LEU A 322 -0.21 21.84 3.42
N ASP A 323 -0.22 21.50 2.13
CA ASP A 323 -1.33 20.78 1.47
C ASP A 323 -0.84 20.02 0.25
N CYS A 324 -1.60 19.01 -0.16
CA CYS A 324 -1.45 18.36 -1.45
C CYS A 324 -2.80 17.80 -1.93
N TRP A 325 -3.00 17.79 -3.24
CA TRP A 325 -4.16 17.19 -3.86
C TRP A 325 -3.81 16.67 -5.27
N GLN A 326 -4.56 15.67 -5.71
CA GLN A 326 -4.46 15.06 -7.03
C GLN A 326 -5.89 14.85 -7.53
N GLU A 327 -6.27 15.53 -8.61
CA GLU A 327 -7.64 15.56 -9.12
C GLU A 327 -7.65 15.51 -10.66
N GLN A 328 -8.65 14.87 -11.23
CA GLN A 328 -8.89 14.86 -12.67
C GLN A 328 -9.81 16.04 -13.01
N LEU A 329 -9.26 17.11 -13.55
CA LEU A 329 -9.96 18.36 -13.79
C LEU A 329 -9.79 18.82 -15.24
N GLY A 330 -10.85 19.37 -15.82
CA GLY A 330 -10.76 20.17 -17.03
C GLY A 330 -10.09 21.52 -16.76
N LEU A 331 -9.63 22.22 -17.81
CA LEU A 331 -8.92 23.49 -17.65
C LEU A 331 -9.71 24.54 -16.87
N PRO A 332 -11.03 24.77 -17.10
CA PRO A 332 -11.79 25.76 -16.32
C PRO A 332 -11.89 25.41 -14.82
N GLU A 333 -12.09 24.14 -14.51
CA GLU A 333 -12.17 23.65 -13.13
C GLU A 333 -10.81 23.73 -12.45
N LEU A 334 -9.73 23.41 -13.16
CA LEU A 334 -8.37 23.52 -12.65
C LEU A 334 -8.01 24.98 -12.32
N VAL A 335 -8.33 25.92 -13.19
CA VAL A 335 -8.14 27.38 -12.92
C VAL A 335 -8.87 27.78 -11.64
N LYS A 336 -10.13 27.39 -11.48
CA LYS A 336 -10.90 27.67 -10.25
C LYS A 336 -10.27 27.04 -9.02
N ARG A 337 -9.77 25.80 -9.15
CA ARG A 337 -9.12 25.07 -8.06
C ARG A 337 -7.82 25.75 -7.62
N VAL A 338 -6.98 26.15 -8.59
CA VAL A 338 -5.73 26.89 -8.34
C VAL A 338 -6.01 28.23 -7.66
N LYS A 339 -6.96 29.01 -8.15
CA LYS A 339 -7.34 30.30 -7.54
C LYS A 339 -7.86 30.14 -6.11
N ARG A 340 -8.62 29.09 -5.85
CA ARG A 340 -9.07 28.77 -4.49
C ARG A 340 -7.88 28.47 -3.58
N GLU A 341 -6.90 27.68 -4.05
CA GLU A 341 -5.71 27.33 -3.29
C GLU A 341 -4.84 28.54 -2.98
N LEU A 342 -4.66 29.44 -3.95
CA LEU A 342 -3.93 30.70 -3.77
C LEU A 342 -4.54 31.64 -2.72
N ASN A 343 -5.80 31.44 -2.41
CA ASN A 343 -6.49 32.23 -1.37
C ASN A 343 -6.45 31.60 0.01
N VAL A 344 -5.88 30.38 0.14
CA VAL A 344 -5.67 29.74 1.44
C VAL A 344 -4.51 30.44 2.15
N ALA A 345 -4.72 30.90 3.38
CA ALA A 345 -3.69 31.44 4.23
C ALA A 345 -3.23 30.40 5.25
N TYR A 346 -1.95 30.11 5.28
CA TYR A 346 -1.29 29.17 6.19
C TYR A 346 -0.60 29.97 7.29
N GLY A 347 -0.96 29.75 8.56
CA GLY A 347 -0.49 30.59 9.66
C GLY A 347 -0.25 29.84 10.97
N ASP A 348 -0.04 30.59 12.04
CA ASP A 348 0.24 30.08 13.38
C ASP A 348 -0.97 29.43 14.08
N ASP A 349 -2.17 29.63 13.55
CA ASP A 349 -3.40 29.10 14.11
C ASP A 349 -3.58 27.62 13.75
N GLN A 350 -3.45 26.74 14.75
CA GLN A 350 -3.46 25.30 14.59
C GLN A 350 -4.76 24.75 13.98
N ASP A 351 -5.89 25.40 14.28
CA ASP A 351 -7.19 24.87 13.90
C ASP A 351 -7.55 25.11 12.43
N THR A 352 -6.87 26.00 11.75
CA THR A 352 -7.24 26.44 10.41
C THR A 352 -6.23 26.12 9.32
N ALA A 353 -4.95 25.97 9.65
CA ALA A 353 -3.88 25.86 8.65
C ALA A 353 -3.71 24.45 8.05
N LEU A 354 -4.08 23.42 8.79
CA LEU A 354 -3.89 22.02 8.36
C LEU A 354 -5.21 21.24 8.24
N ILE A 355 -6.34 21.86 8.54
CA ILE A 355 -7.65 21.30 8.28
C ILE A 355 -8.07 21.75 6.89
N LYS A 356 -8.11 20.86 5.93
CA LYS A 356 -8.84 21.11 4.67
C LYS A 356 -10.23 21.60 5.05
N PRO A 357 -10.67 22.80 4.59
CA PRO A 357 -12.04 23.19 4.84
C PRO A 357 -12.93 22.09 4.30
N LEU A 358 -13.79 21.54 5.17
CA LEU A 358 -14.89 20.69 4.76
C LEU A 358 -15.62 21.40 3.62
N ILE A 359 -15.96 20.67 2.56
CA ILE A 359 -16.73 21.20 1.44
C ILE A 359 -17.94 21.95 2.03
N GLY A 360 -17.94 23.29 1.93
CA GLY A 360 -18.98 24.13 2.52
C GLY A 360 -18.54 25.15 3.57
N ALA A 361 -17.30 25.15 4.03
CA ALA A 361 -16.80 26.20 4.95
C ALA A 361 -16.65 27.53 4.20
N SER A 362 -17.44 28.52 4.60
CA SER A 362 -17.68 29.76 3.83
C SER A 362 -16.75 30.94 4.13
N LYS A 363 -15.69 30.76 4.95
CA LYS A 363 -14.74 31.87 5.22
C LYS A 363 -13.30 31.37 5.09
N PRO A 364 -12.52 31.94 4.13
CA PRO A 364 -11.08 31.73 4.13
C PRO A 364 -10.49 32.35 5.40
N ASN A 365 -9.54 31.66 6.04
CA ASN A 365 -8.77 32.26 7.11
C ASN A 365 -7.95 33.42 6.57
N THR A 366 -8.10 34.62 7.12
CA THR A 366 -7.40 35.82 6.71
C THR A 366 -6.13 36.09 7.52
N SER A 367 -5.88 35.32 8.59
CA SER A 367 -4.62 35.37 9.35
C SER A 367 -3.67 34.29 8.81
N GLY A 368 -2.48 34.67 8.42
CA GLY A 368 -1.44 33.77 7.91
C GLY A 368 -0.94 34.14 6.52
N ARG A 369 0.02 33.35 6.00
CA ARG A 369 0.69 33.59 4.73
C ARG A 369 0.08 32.79 3.59
N LYS A 370 -0.23 33.47 2.50
CA LYS A 370 -0.68 32.82 1.25
C LYS A 370 0.53 32.34 0.43
N PRO A 371 0.34 31.44 -0.57
CA PRO A 371 1.40 31.11 -1.51
C PRO A 371 2.00 32.35 -2.19
N ASP A 372 3.32 32.48 -2.10
CA ASP A 372 4.08 33.60 -2.69
C ASP A 372 4.49 33.27 -4.13
N ILE A 373 4.74 32.00 -4.41
CA ILE A 373 5.27 31.51 -5.69
C ILE A 373 4.42 30.37 -6.18
N VAL A 374 3.93 30.49 -7.41
CA VAL A 374 3.26 29.41 -8.14
C VAL A 374 4.20 28.85 -9.19
N VAL A 375 4.47 27.56 -9.13
CA VAL A 375 5.36 26.86 -10.08
C VAL A 375 4.53 25.94 -10.94
N ILE A 376 4.67 26.04 -12.26
CA ILE A 376 3.95 25.20 -13.21
C ILE A 376 4.94 24.70 -14.25
N GLU A 377 4.87 23.43 -14.63
CA GLU A 377 5.72 22.88 -15.68
C GLU A 377 5.48 23.58 -17.03
N ASP A 378 6.54 23.97 -17.70
CA ASP A 378 6.48 24.70 -18.99
C ASP A 378 6.39 23.73 -20.17
N LYS A 379 5.44 22.79 -20.10
CA LYS A 379 5.14 21.82 -21.15
C LYS A 379 3.64 21.56 -21.26
N GLY A 380 3.19 21.22 -22.46
CA GLY A 380 1.82 20.74 -22.71
C GLY A 380 0.74 21.60 -22.04
N SER A 381 -0.02 20.94 -21.17
CA SER A 381 -1.13 21.53 -20.39
C SER A 381 -0.70 22.68 -19.46
N GLY A 382 0.52 22.64 -18.95
CA GLY A 382 1.04 23.71 -18.06
C GLY A 382 1.15 25.05 -18.76
N ILE A 383 1.53 25.08 -20.04
CA ILE A 383 1.59 26.33 -20.83
C ILE A 383 0.19 26.95 -20.91
N SER A 384 -0.83 26.16 -21.23
CA SER A 384 -2.21 26.63 -21.34
C SER A 384 -2.74 27.18 -20.02
N LEU A 385 -2.49 26.46 -18.91
CA LEU A 385 -2.88 26.92 -17.57
C LEU A 385 -2.20 28.25 -17.23
N ARG A 386 -0.90 28.37 -17.47
CA ARG A 386 -0.14 29.59 -17.20
C ARG A 386 -0.69 30.79 -17.98
N GLN A 387 -0.98 30.62 -19.28
CA GLN A 387 -1.57 31.68 -20.10
C GLN A 387 -2.92 32.16 -19.58
N VAL A 388 -3.77 31.26 -19.09
CA VAL A 388 -5.07 31.63 -18.51
C VAL A 388 -4.88 32.35 -17.20
N LEU A 389 -4.02 31.82 -16.30
CA LEU A 389 -3.74 32.45 -15.01
C LEU A 389 -3.13 33.84 -15.14
N ASP A 390 -2.22 34.04 -16.13
CA ASP A 390 -1.60 35.35 -16.40
C ASP A 390 -2.66 36.39 -16.84
N ARG A 391 -3.60 36.00 -17.72
CA ARG A 391 -4.74 36.87 -18.10
C ARG A 391 -5.63 37.24 -16.92
N GLU A 392 -5.67 36.41 -15.90
CA GLU A 392 -6.43 36.65 -14.67
C GLU A 392 -5.59 37.32 -13.56
N GLY A 393 -4.38 37.81 -13.89
CA GLY A 393 -3.50 38.50 -12.98
C GLY A 393 -2.75 37.63 -11.98
N VAL A 394 -2.67 36.33 -12.20
CA VAL A 394 -1.91 35.36 -11.37
C VAL A 394 -0.57 35.07 -12.04
N ALA A 395 0.51 35.65 -11.51
CA ALA A 395 1.87 35.35 -11.97
C ALA A 395 2.31 33.94 -11.60
N SER A 396 2.86 33.19 -12.54
CA SER A 396 3.41 31.86 -12.31
C SER A 396 4.84 31.71 -12.83
N TYR A 397 5.65 30.94 -12.10
CA TYR A 397 7.00 30.59 -12.53
C TYR A 397 6.96 29.40 -13.50
N ALA A 398 7.52 29.57 -14.69
CA ALA A 398 7.67 28.51 -15.67
C ALA A 398 8.80 27.58 -15.29
N TYR A 399 8.50 26.36 -14.91
CA TYR A 399 9.51 25.35 -14.63
C TYR A 399 9.81 24.54 -15.88
N ASN A 400 11.06 24.58 -16.33
CA ASN A 400 11.51 23.74 -17.43
C ASN A 400 12.27 22.52 -16.87
N PRO A 401 11.72 21.30 -16.98
CA PRO A 401 12.38 20.09 -16.48
C PRO A 401 13.61 19.68 -17.29
N GLY A 402 13.84 20.28 -18.44
CA GLY A 402 14.94 19.94 -19.33
C GLY A 402 14.75 18.56 -19.98
N ARG A 403 15.88 17.85 -20.19
CA ARG A 403 15.91 16.49 -20.79
C ARG A 403 16.02 15.38 -19.75
N ALA A 404 16.14 15.72 -18.48
CA ALA A 404 16.28 14.74 -17.41
C ALA A 404 14.95 13.97 -17.21
N ASP A 405 15.04 12.65 -17.09
CA ASP A 405 13.90 11.81 -16.74
C ASP A 405 13.45 12.03 -15.29
N LYS A 406 12.30 11.52 -14.93
CA LYS A 406 11.71 11.68 -13.59
C LYS A 406 12.63 11.14 -12.49
N LEU A 407 13.28 9.99 -12.72
CA LEU A 407 14.17 9.36 -11.76
C LEU A 407 15.41 10.23 -11.50
N THR A 408 16.03 10.74 -12.54
CA THR A 408 17.16 11.68 -12.45
C THR A 408 16.75 12.96 -11.70
N ARG A 409 15.59 13.51 -11.99
CA ARG A 409 15.06 14.70 -11.29
C ARG A 409 14.88 14.43 -9.79
N LEU A 410 14.34 13.27 -9.44
CA LEU A 410 14.17 12.88 -8.04
C LEU A 410 15.52 12.69 -7.33
N HIS A 411 16.52 12.10 -8.00
CA HIS A 411 17.87 11.98 -7.46
C HIS A 411 18.53 13.35 -7.20
N ILE A 412 18.31 14.33 -8.06
CA ILE A 412 18.86 15.70 -7.86
C ILE A 412 18.32 16.33 -6.56
N VAL A 413 17.05 16.10 -6.21
CA VAL A 413 16.45 16.70 -5.00
C VAL A 413 16.59 15.80 -3.76
N SER A 414 16.95 14.54 -3.92
CA SER A 414 17.05 13.57 -2.83
C SER A 414 17.98 14.00 -1.67
N PRO A 415 19.07 14.79 -1.88
CA PRO A 415 19.90 15.25 -0.77
C PRO A 415 19.17 16.14 0.24
N VAL A 416 18.13 16.86 -0.16
CA VAL A 416 17.30 17.66 0.74
C VAL A 416 16.52 16.76 1.71
N PHE A 417 15.99 15.66 1.19
CA PHE A 417 15.32 14.62 1.99
C PHE A 417 16.31 13.89 2.90
N ALA A 418 17.46 13.46 2.36
CA ALA A 418 18.49 12.74 3.12
C ALA A 418 19.04 13.57 4.31
N ARG A 419 19.12 14.90 4.15
CA ARG A 419 19.49 15.85 5.22
C ARG A 419 18.35 16.07 6.22
N ARG A 420 17.19 15.39 6.03
CA ARG A 420 16.01 15.51 6.91
C ARG A 420 15.47 16.94 7.00
N GLN A 421 15.52 17.69 5.90
CA GLN A 421 15.02 19.07 5.81
C GLN A 421 13.52 19.12 5.44
N VAL A 422 12.91 17.99 5.07
CA VAL A 422 11.51 17.89 4.67
C VAL A 422 10.66 17.37 5.83
N TRP A 423 9.57 18.09 6.10
CA TRP A 423 8.63 17.79 7.16
C TRP A 423 7.24 17.55 6.59
N LEU A 424 6.50 16.67 7.24
CA LEU A 424 5.08 16.41 7.02
C LEU A 424 4.29 16.76 8.29
N PRO A 425 3.03 17.19 8.18
CA PRO A 425 2.21 17.44 9.37
C PRO A 425 1.83 16.11 10.02
N GLU A 426 2.05 15.99 11.32
CA GLU A 426 1.64 14.83 12.10
C GLU A 426 0.11 14.79 12.26
N SER A 427 -0.45 13.59 12.28
CA SER A 427 -1.89 13.36 12.48
C SER A 427 -2.29 13.57 13.95
N ASP A 428 -3.36 14.31 14.17
CA ASP A 428 -3.96 14.49 15.51
C ASP A 428 -4.56 13.18 16.05
N LYS A 429 -5.05 12.33 15.13
CA LYS A 429 -5.72 11.07 15.48
C LYS A 429 -4.75 9.90 15.65
N PHE A 430 -3.63 9.93 14.93
CA PHE A 430 -2.65 8.83 14.88
C PHE A 430 -1.25 9.37 15.11
N PRO A 431 -0.82 9.53 16.39
CA PRO A 431 0.53 9.98 16.73
C PRO A 431 1.62 9.13 16.05
N GLY A 432 2.68 9.78 15.58
CA GLY A 432 3.76 9.12 14.85
C GLY A 432 3.47 8.84 13.37
N ARG A 433 2.30 9.24 12.86
CA ARG A 433 1.94 9.15 11.43
C ARG A 433 1.67 10.55 10.84
N ALA A 434 1.95 10.70 9.57
CA ALA A 434 1.55 11.90 8.84
C ALA A 434 0.02 11.98 8.72
N ARG A 435 -0.51 13.16 8.39
CA ARG A 435 -1.94 13.32 8.11
C ARG A 435 -2.34 12.52 6.88
N THR A 436 -3.47 11.83 6.94
CA THR A 436 -3.92 10.86 5.92
C THR A 436 -4.04 11.46 4.51
N TRP A 437 -4.32 12.76 4.38
CA TRP A 437 -4.37 13.41 3.09
C TRP A 437 -2.98 13.50 2.40
N SER A 438 -1.88 13.38 3.16
CA SER A 438 -0.51 13.34 2.61
C SER A 438 -0.03 11.93 2.25
N ASP A 439 -0.76 10.87 2.63
CA ASP A 439 -0.36 9.48 2.40
C ASP A 439 -0.12 9.15 0.91
N PRO A 440 -0.97 9.61 -0.06
CA PRO A 440 -0.72 9.36 -1.47
C PRO A 440 0.60 9.97 -1.96
N LEU A 441 0.94 11.19 -1.52
CA LEU A 441 2.20 11.84 -1.84
C LEU A 441 3.39 11.07 -1.25
N VAL A 442 3.31 10.70 0.03
CA VAL A 442 4.37 9.94 0.70
C VAL A 442 4.59 8.61 0.01
N HIS A 443 3.50 7.91 -0.34
CA HIS A 443 3.58 6.65 -1.05
C HIS A 443 4.26 6.81 -2.42
N GLN A 444 3.84 7.78 -3.24
CA GLN A 444 4.46 8.02 -4.54
C GLN A 444 5.95 8.37 -4.41
N LEU A 445 6.33 9.29 -3.52
CA LEU A 445 7.72 9.69 -3.32
C LEU A 445 8.62 8.54 -2.84
N CYS A 446 8.14 7.76 -1.88
CA CYS A 446 8.94 6.72 -1.25
C CYS A 446 8.99 5.40 -2.05
N SER A 447 7.99 5.16 -2.92
CA SER A 447 7.91 3.95 -3.74
C SER A 447 8.40 4.14 -5.18
N PHE A 448 8.73 5.37 -5.60
CA PHE A 448 9.16 5.63 -6.97
C PHE A 448 10.58 5.14 -7.20
N THR A 449 10.73 4.23 -8.17
CA THR A 449 12.01 3.64 -8.60
C THR A 449 12.31 3.89 -10.08
N GLY A 450 11.44 4.60 -10.79
CA GLY A 450 11.57 4.93 -12.20
C GLY A 450 10.22 4.95 -12.93
N SER A 451 10.24 5.34 -14.18
CA SER A 451 9.02 5.39 -15.02
C SER A 451 8.36 4.01 -15.10
N GLY A 452 7.05 3.97 -14.90
CA GLY A 452 6.26 2.73 -14.88
C GLY A 452 6.31 1.95 -13.56
N SER A 453 7.02 2.43 -12.54
CA SER A 453 7.04 1.80 -11.20
C SER A 453 5.74 2.02 -10.42
N LEU A 454 5.01 3.08 -10.73
CA LEU A 454 3.72 3.44 -10.16
C LEU A 454 2.68 3.67 -11.25
N LYS A 455 1.41 3.43 -10.95
CA LYS A 455 0.30 3.75 -11.85
C LYS A 455 0.15 5.27 -12.05
N HIS A 456 0.36 6.03 -10.98
CA HIS A 456 0.32 7.49 -10.95
C HIS A 456 1.53 7.99 -10.19
N ASP A 457 2.28 8.94 -10.74
CA ASP A 457 3.51 9.50 -10.19
C ASP A 457 3.57 11.04 -10.23
N ASP A 458 2.40 11.68 -10.36
CA ASP A 458 2.24 13.12 -10.54
C ASP A 458 2.72 13.92 -9.32
N PHE A 459 2.60 13.36 -8.10
CA PHE A 459 3.18 13.99 -6.91
C PHE A 459 4.70 13.98 -6.90
N VAL A 460 5.34 13.02 -7.59
CA VAL A 460 6.81 13.02 -7.73
C VAL A 460 7.25 14.23 -8.53
N ASP A 461 6.55 14.54 -9.65
CA ASP A 461 6.87 15.68 -10.49
C ASP A 461 6.57 17.01 -9.79
N SER A 462 5.38 17.16 -9.22
CA SER A 462 5.01 18.36 -8.46
C SER A 462 5.98 18.63 -7.30
N THR A 463 6.42 17.60 -6.58
CA THR A 463 7.39 17.75 -5.48
C THR A 463 8.80 18.08 -5.99
N THR A 464 9.27 17.36 -7.02
CA THR A 464 10.63 17.57 -7.53
C THR A 464 10.82 18.96 -8.10
N GLN A 465 9.83 19.50 -8.83
CA GLN A 465 9.92 20.85 -9.36
C GLN A 465 9.88 21.94 -8.25
N ALA A 466 9.07 21.73 -7.19
CA ALA A 466 9.07 22.62 -6.04
C ALA A 466 10.43 22.68 -5.34
N ILE A 467 10.94 21.50 -4.94
CA ILE A 467 12.21 21.39 -4.21
C ILE A 467 13.38 21.87 -5.08
N ARG A 468 13.36 21.53 -6.38
CA ARG A 468 14.38 21.99 -7.32
C ARG A 468 14.43 23.51 -7.44
N LEU A 469 13.28 24.17 -7.61
CA LEU A 469 13.21 25.65 -7.60
C LEU A 469 13.79 26.25 -6.32
N MET A 470 13.45 25.65 -5.17
CA MET A 470 13.95 26.13 -3.88
C MET A 470 15.48 25.98 -3.78
N MET A 471 16.06 24.91 -4.33
CA MET A 471 17.50 24.70 -4.40
C MET A 471 18.15 25.74 -5.32
N ASP A 472 17.61 25.92 -6.53
CA ASP A 472 18.18 26.83 -7.55
C ASP A 472 18.10 28.30 -7.13
N LYS A 473 17.13 28.65 -6.31
CA LYS A 473 16.96 30.00 -5.72
C LYS A 473 17.68 30.16 -4.37
N ASN A 474 18.48 29.18 -3.94
CA ASN A 474 19.16 29.17 -2.64
C ASN A 474 18.23 29.33 -1.41
N MET A 475 16.96 28.98 -1.55
CA MET A 475 15.96 29.09 -0.48
C MET A 475 16.18 28.06 0.64
N LEU A 476 16.94 26.98 0.36
CA LEU A 476 17.26 25.89 1.30
C LEU A 476 18.70 25.95 1.82
N SER A 477 19.44 27.02 1.57
CA SER A 477 20.82 27.16 2.02
C SER A 477 20.89 27.40 3.53
N ALA A 478 21.98 26.91 4.15
CA ALA A 478 22.32 27.29 5.52
C ALA A 478 22.58 28.82 5.55
N VAL A 479 22.02 29.51 6.56
CA VAL A 479 22.43 30.88 6.84
C VAL A 479 23.90 30.78 7.27
N LYS A 480 24.82 31.42 6.54
CA LYS A 480 26.19 31.57 7.02
C LYS A 480 26.10 32.21 8.39
N ALA A 481 26.54 31.52 9.44
CA ALA A 481 26.67 32.12 10.75
C ALA A 481 27.44 33.46 10.55
N GLN A 482 26.81 34.56 10.92
CA GLN A 482 27.57 35.81 11.03
C GLN A 482 28.73 35.48 11.99
N PRO A 483 30.00 35.75 11.63
CA PRO A 483 31.08 35.60 12.60
C PRO A 483 30.68 36.37 13.83
N ALA A 484 30.71 35.70 14.98
CA ALA A 484 30.44 36.35 16.25
C ALA A 484 31.18 37.71 16.25
N LEU A 485 30.44 38.80 16.46
CA LEU A 485 31.05 40.11 16.62
C LEU A 485 32.18 39.94 17.62
N ARG A 486 33.44 40.04 17.16
CA ARG A 486 34.59 40.01 18.04
C ARG A 486 34.33 41.08 19.06
N GLU A 487 34.26 40.68 20.33
CA GLU A 487 34.26 41.65 21.41
C GLU A 487 35.42 42.60 21.16
N PRO A 488 35.19 43.91 21.28
CA PRO A 488 36.28 44.89 21.06
C PRO A 488 37.40 44.54 22.03
N THR A 489 38.57 44.22 21.47
CA THR A 489 39.79 43.98 22.27
C THR A 489 39.99 45.17 23.18
N PRO A 490 40.09 45.01 24.49
CA PRO A 490 40.31 46.15 25.39
C PRO A 490 41.57 46.88 24.94
N PRO A 491 41.58 48.23 24.99
CA PRO A 491 42.73 49.00 24.52
C PRO A 491 43.99 48.54 25.27
N ARG A 492 45.03 48.20 24.53
CA ARG A 492 46.35 47.89 25.08
C ARG A 492 46.80 49.12 25.86
N THR A 493 46.94 48.96 27.16
CA THR A 493 47.60 49.97 28.00
C THR A 493 49.02 50.09 27.52
N VAL A 494 49.32 51.19 26.86
CA VAL A 494 50.70 51.53 26.50
C VAL A 494 51.41 51.93 27.81
N VAL A 495 52.17 50.98 28.33
CA VAL A 495 53.11 51.28 29.44
C VAL A 495 54.19 52.14 28.86
N ASN A 496 54.29 53.43 29.31
CA ASN A 496 55.35 54.31 28.94
C ASN A 496 56.65 53.81 29.55
N PRO A 497 57.67 53.41 28.74
CA PRO A 497 58.92 52.86 29.30
C PRO A 497 59.86 53.92 29.89
N TYR A 498 59.45 55.22 29.92
CA TYR A 498 60.29 56.31 30.41
C TYR A 498 59.68 57.05 31.62
N ALA A 499 58.71 56.45 32.31
CA ALA A 499 58.26 56.98 33.59
C ALA A 499 59.07 56.28 34.68
N ALA A 500 60.18 56.95 35.05
CA ALA A 500 60.95 56.68 36.28
C ALA A 500 60.30 57.36 37.49
#